data_67d0f86226cc53c97da1c0c34fdb6886
#
_entry.id   67d0f86226cc53c97da1c0c34fdb6886
#
_cell.length_a   1.000
_cell.length_b   1.000
_cell.length_c   1.000
_cell.angle_alpha   90.00
_cell.angle_beta   90.00
_cell.angle_gamma   90.00
#
_symmetry.space_group_name_H-M   'P 1'
#
loop_
_entity.id
_entity.type
_entity.pdbx_description
1 polymer ?
#
loop_
_entity_poly.entity_id
_entity_poly.type
_entity_poly.pdbx_seq_one_letter_code
_entity_poly.pdbx_strand_id
1 'polypeptide(L)'
;FRRVLFRSGNRFHVWGPSKNTNSELRWEKGHNQNVGLDFSLFSHKVNGSFNYFHRKQSDLLGDYSVPVPPNLFSTIYTNVGTLRNTGFELDVTVNAVRTKDFTYSFTLVGATNNNKFVSFSNDIYKGQKYYSTCSMANPNNPGYLQRIEEGERIGNYFTYRYAGVDKKGDRSE
;
A
#
# COMPACT_ATOMS: atom_id res chain seq x y z
N PHE A 1 18.33 -13.86 16.88
CA PHE A 1 19.13 -15.07 17.22
C PHE A 1 18.23 -16.24 17.53
N ARG A 2 18.46 -17.39 16.91
CA ARG A 2 17.71 -18.63 17.13
C ARG A 2 18.55 -19.62 17.93
N ARG A 3 17.96 -20.20 18.95
CA ARG A 3 18.59 -21.21 19.81
C ARG A 3 18.54 -22.59 19.12
N VAL A 4 19.69 -23.20 18.90
CA VAL A 4 19.79 -24.56 18.37
C VAL A 4 20.25 -25.48 19.50
N LEU A 5 19.55 -26.61 19.69
CA LEU A 5 19.89 -27.63 20.66
C LEU A 5 20.54 -28.82 19.94
N PHE A 6 21.83 -29.08 20.16
CA PHE A 6 22.50 -30.30 19.71
C PHE A 6 22.37 -31.40 20.73
N ARG A 7 22.07 -32.63 20.26
CA ARG A 7 21.82 -33.81 21.08
C ARG A 7 23.09 -34.67 21.11
N SER A 8 23.99 -34.42 22.06
CA SER A 8 25.11 -35.30 22.37
C SER A 8 25.40 -35.30 23.88
N GLY A 9 24.44 -35.77 24.70
CA GLY A 9 24.61 -35.85 26.13
C GLY A 9 24.79 -34.54 26.91
N ASN A 10 25.47 -33.56 26.32
CA ASN A 10 25.67 -32.24 26.86
C ASN A 10 24.79 -31.23 26.08
N ARG A 11 24.04 -30.40 26.79
CA ARG A 11 23.20 -29.33 26.19
C ARG A 11 24.06 -28.09 26.00
N PHE A 12 24.40 -27.78 24.75
CA PHE A 12 25.03 -26.53 24.40
C PHE A 12 23.97 -25.54 23.90
N HIS A 13 24.05 -24.31 24.37
CA HIS A 13 23.29 -23.20 23.83
C HIS A 13 24.13 -22.51 22.74
N VAL A 14 23.74 -22.69 21.49
CA VAL A 14 24.38 -22.03 20.37
C VAL A 14 23.50 -20.89 19.87
N TRP A 15 24.06 -19.74 19.70
CA TRP A 15 23.42 -18.55 19.14
C TRP A 15 23.90 -18.35 17.72
N GLY A 16 22.98 -18.17 16.80
CA GLY A 16 23.28 -17.89 15.41
C GLY A 16 22.38 -16.79 14.86
N PRO A 17 22.72 -16.18 13.74
CA PRO A 17 21.87 -15.18 13.09
C PRO A 17 20.54 -15.82 12.68
N SER A 18 19.45 -15.10 12.86
CA SER A 18 18.09 -15.52 12.47
C SER A 18 17.59 -14.81 11.22
N LYS A 19 18.27 -13.74 10.80
CA LYS A 19 17.96 -12.91 9.62
C LYS A 19 19.25 -12.37 9.03
N ASN A 20 19.21 -11.99 7.75
CA ASN A 20 20.27 -11.17 7.18
C ASN A 20 20.31 -9.81 7.86
N THR A 21 21.51 -9.32 8.16
CA THR A 21 21.70 -7.99 8.75
C THR A 21 21.83 -6.95 7.64
N ASN A 22 21.30 -5.75 7.88
CA ASN A 22 21.46 -4.60 6.99
C ASN A 22 21.88 -3.39 7.82
N SER A 23 23.12 -2.97 7.65
CA SER A 23 23.68 -1.77 8.29
C SER A 23 23.25 -0.46 7.63
N GLU A 24 22.65 -0.54 6.43
CA GLU A 24 22.21 0.60 5.62
C GLU A 24 20.77 1.02 5.89
N LEU A 25 20.15 0.48 6.95
CA LEU A 25 18.78 0.83 7.31
C LEU A 25 18.66 2.31 7.66
N ARG A 26 17.64 2.95 7.08
CA ARG A 26 17.35 4.37 7.25
C ARG A 26 15.89 4.57 7.65
N TRP A 27 15.59 5.76 8.15
CA TRP A 27 14.22 6.17 8.42
C TRP A 27 13.44 6.37 7.14
N GLU A 28 12.18 5.99 7.16
CA GLU A 28 11.23 6.33 6.11
C GLU A 28 11.05 7.84 6.02
N LYS A 29 10.87 8.37 4.80
CA LYS A 29 10.72 9.79 4.54
C LYS A 29 9.33 10.09 3.99
N GLY A 30 8.60 10.97 4.66
CA GLY A 30 7.30 11.46 4.23
C GLY A 30 7.40 12.89 3.70
N HIS A 31 6.93 13.10 2.46
CA HIS A 31 6.71 14.42 1.87
C HIS A 31 5.22 14.63 1.67
N ASN A 32 4.66 15.60 2.41
CA ASN A 32 3.25 15.94 2.33
C ASN A 32 3.11 17.39 1.82
N GLN A 33 2.36 17.55 0.76
CA GLN A 33 1.97 18.85 0.21
C GLN A 33 0.46 18.91 0.23
N ASN A 34 -0.07 20.00 0.73
CA ASN A 34 -1.51 20.26 0.76
C ASN A 34 -1.75 21.71 0.36
N VAL A 35 -2.67 21.90 -0.58
CA VAL A 35 -3.11 23.23 -1.03
C VAL A 35 -4.62 23.27 -0.91
N GLY A 36 -5.12 24.17 -0.09
CA GLY A 36 -6.54 24.33 0.16
C GLY A 36 -7.02 25.74 -0.17
N LEU A 37 -8.27 25.83 -0.60
CA LEU A 37 -9.00 27.06 -0.85
C LEU A 37 -10.34 26.96 -0.12
N ASP A 38 -10.55 27.84 0.86
CA ASP A 38 -11.85 28.02 1.48
C ASP A 38 -12.54 29.23 0.82
N PHE A 39 -13.82 29.08 0.55
CA PHE A 39 -14.59 30.15 -0.08
C PHE A 39 -15.96 30.33 0.56
N SER A 40 -16.40 31.58 0.55
CA SER A 40 -17.75 31.96 0.97
C SER A 40 -18.29 32.98 -0.01
N LEU A 41 -19.36 32.64 -0.70
CA LEU A 41 -19.93 33.39 -1.81
C LEU A 41 -21.38 33.79 -1.47
N PHE A 42 -21.85 34.86 -2.16
CA PHE A 42 -23.23 35.32 -2.10
C PHE A 42 -23.74 35.57 -0.68
N SER A 43 -22.96 36.34 0.13
CA SER A 43 -23.28 36.62 1.53
C SER A 43 -23.53 35.35 2.35
N HIS A 44 -22.58 34.40 2.29
CA HIS A 44 -22.59 33.10 2.99
C HIS A 44 -23.69 32.12 2.54
N LYS A 45 -24.29 32.33 1.38
CA LYS A 45 -25.22 31.35 0.82
C LYS A 45 -24.54 30.10 0.33
N VAL A 46 -23.32 30.24 -0.23
CA VAL A 46 -22.51 29.12 -0.67
C VAL A 46 -21.17 29.19 0.07
N ASN A 47 -20.89 28.17 0.84
CA ASN A 47 -19.62 28.03 1.56
C ASN A 47 -19.01 26.70 1.20
N GLY A 48 -17.70 26.65 1.12
CA GLY A 48 -17.06 25.38 0.82
C GLY A 48 -15.55 25.45 0.92
N SER A 49 -14.96 24.29 0.79
CA SER A 49 -13.51 24.10 0.71
C SER A 49 -13.15 23.20 -0.46
N PHE A 50 -12.05 23.49 -1.08
CA PHE A 50 -11.43 22.67 -2.11
C PHE A 50 -9.99 22.42 -1.71
N ASN A 51 -9.59 21.16 -1.57
CA ASN A 51 -8.25 20.77 -1.16
C ASN A 51 -7.63 19.85 -2.21
N TYR A 52 -6.37 20.09 -2.51
CA TYR A 52 -5.51 19.18 -3.25
C TYR A 52 -4.42 18.67 -2.32
N PHE A 53 -4.21 17.37 -2.30
CA PHE A 53 -3.12 16.77 -1.54
C PHE A 53 -2.23 15.92 -2.43
N HIS A 54 -0.93 15.98 -2.13
CA HIS A 54 0.09 15.11 -2.68
C HIS A 54 0.98 14.60 -1.55
N ARG A 55 0.95 13.30 -1.32
CA ARG A 55 1.75 12.61 -0.29
C ARG A 55 2.67 11.62 -0.97
N LYS A 56 3.95 11.70 -0.69
CA LYS A 56 4.96 10.75 -1.15
C LYS A 56 5.70 10.22 0.06
N GLN A 57 5.71 8.91 0.21
CA GLN A 57 6.50 8.21 1.23
C GLN A 57 7.56 7.39 0.52
N SER A 58 8.82 7.64 0.81
CA SER A 58 9.98 6.98 0.25
C SER A 58 10.79 6.27 1.32
N ASP A 59 11.68 5.41 0.89
CA ASP A 59 12.49 4.57 1.78
C ASP A 59 11.63 3.66 2.70
N LEU A 60 10.45 3.22 2.21
CA LEU A 60 9.60 2.29 2.96
C LEU A 60 10.36 1.02 3.29
N LEU A 61 10.25 0.61 4.54
CA LEU A 61 10.87 -0.60 5.04
C LEU A 61 10.09 -1.86 4.62
N GLY A 62 10.79 -2.86 4.14
CA GLY A 62 10.18 -4.12 3.74
C GLY A 62 11.18 -5.24 3.54
N ASP A 63 10.67 -6.46 3.47
CA ASP A 63 11.45 -7.64 3.12
C ASP A 63 11.71 -7.66 1.61
N TYR A 64 12.96 -7.75 1.23
CA TYR A 64 13.39 -7.88 -0.16
C TYR A 64 14.04 -9.23 -0.38
N SER A 65 13.68 -9.90 -1.49
CA SER A 65 14.23 -11.21 -1.84
C SER A 65 15.67 -11.08 -2.34
N VAL A 66 16.57 -11.87 -1.77
CA VAL A 66 17.99 -11.91 -2.13
C VAL A 66 18.44 -13.33 -2.39
N PRO A 67 19.46 -13.52 -3.26
CA PRO A 67 20.00 -14.86 -3.56
C PRO A 67 20.70 -15.48 -2.34
N VAL A 68 20.60 -16.80 -2.24
CA VAL A 68 21.31 -17.61 -1.27
C VAL A 68 22.10 -18.68 -2.05
N PRO A 69 23.43 -18.74 -1.98
CA PRO A 69 24.36 -17.78 -1.40
C PRO A 69 24.49 -16.48 -2.24
N PRO A 70 25.14 -15.43 -1.80
CA PRO A 70 26.01 -15.33 -0.61
C PRO A 70 25.28 -15.00 0.69
N ASN A 71 23.98 -14.64 0.64
CA ASN A 71 23.22 -14.34 1.84
C ASN A 71 22.90 -15.61 2.64
N LEU A 72 22.73 -15.47 3.96
CA LEU A 72 22.37 -16.59 4.83
C LEU A 72 20.87 -16.97 4.70
N PHE A 73 20.03 -16.00 4.37
CA PHE A 73 18.58 -16.16 4.23
C PHE A 73 18.12 -15.51 2.91
N SER A 74 17.00 -15.98 2.40
CA SER A 74 16.42 -15.55 1.12
C SER A 74 15.78 -14.15 1.15
N THR A 75 15.71 -13.52 2.31
CA THR A 75 15.16 -12.16 2.46
C THR A 75 16.07 -11.29 3.30
N ILE A 76 16.09 -9.99 3.00
CA ILE A 76 16.74 -8.95 3.80
C ILE A 76 15.74 -7.83 4.05
N TYR A 77 15.74 -7.30 5.26
CA TYR A 77 14.91 -6.15 5.61
C TYR A 77 15.63 -4.86 5.23
N THR A 78 15.01 -4.05 4.38
CA THR A 78 15.68 -2.89 3.77
C THR A 78 14.70 -1.81 3.31
N ASN A 79 15.23 -0.63 2.98
CA ASN A 79 14.47 0.52 2.48
C ASN A 79 14.32 0.44 0.96
N VAL A 80 13.22 -0.13 0.47
CA VAL A 80 13.03 -0.39 -0.97
C VAL A 80 11.75 0.16 -1.56
N GLY A 81 10.83 0.65 -0.75
CA GLY A 81 9.51 1.07 -1.21
C GLY A 81 9.36 2.57 -1.42
N THR A 82 8.60 2.95 -2.43
CA THR A 82 8.09 4.31 -2.58
C THR A 82 6.60 4.27 -2.88
N LEU A 83 5.83 4.98 -2.07
CA LEU A 83 4.39 5.13 -2.17
C LEU A 83 4.04 6.57 -2.52
N ARG A 84 3.06 6.77 -3.38
CA ARG A 84 2.48 8.08 -3.70
C ARG A 84 0.97 8.04 -3.56
N ASN A 85 0.43 9.07 -2.93
CA ASN A 85 -1.01 9.27 -2.80
C ASN A 85 -1.36 10.71 -3.18
N THR A 86 -2.26 10.90 -4.16
CA THR A 86 -2.71 12.21 -4.63
C THR A 86 -4.22 12.22 -4.75
N GLY A 87 -4.83 13.35 -4.44
CA GLY A 87 -6.27 13.48 -4.58
C GLY A 87 -6.77 14.90 -4.40
N PHE A 88 -8.08 15.02 -4.62
CA PHE A 88 -8.84 16.24 -4.38
C PHE A 88 -9.95 15.92 -3.40
N GLU A 89 -10.24 16.91 -2.57
CA GLU A 89 -11.36 16.91 -1.63
C GLU A 89 -12.17 18.17 -1.86
N LEU A 90 -13.48 18.02 -1.95
CA LEU A 90 -14.44 19.11 -2.14
C LEU A 90 -15.52 18.99 -1.09
N ASP A 91 -15.80 20.07 -0.42
CA ASP A 91 -16.95 20.24 0.44
C ASP A 91 -17.68 21.54 0.03
N VAL A 92 -18.95 21.47 -0.24
CA VAL A 92 -19.76 22.63 -0.60
C VAL A 92 -21.09 22.57 0.14
N THR A 93 -21.35 23.56 0.96
CA THR A 93 -22.64 23.78 1.62
C THR A 93 -23.37 24.93 1.00
N VAL A 94 -24.61 24.68 0.57
CA VAL A 94 -25.49 25.69 -0.01
C VAL A 94 -26.67 25.93 0.92
N ASN A 95 -26.80 27.16 1.41
CA ASN A 95 -27.97 27.63 2.15
C ASN A 95 -29.00 28.19 1.13
N ALA A 96 -29.81 27.28 0.58
CA ALA A 96 -30.68 27.61 -0.56
C ALA A 96 -31.85 28.53 -0.18
N VAL A 97 -32.45 28.27 0.96
CA VAL A 97 -33.60 29.07 1.47
C VAL A 97 -33.39 29.36 2.97
N ARG A 98 -33.56 30.60 3.34
CA ARG A 98 -33.57 31.03 4.72
C ARG A 98 -34.64 32.09 4.92
N THR A 99 -35.79 31.68 5.46
CA THR A 99 -36.89 32.54 5.85
C THR A 99 -37.05 32.52 7.38
N LYS A 100 -38.01 33.28 7.90
CA LYS A 100 -38.31 33.32 9.33
C LYS A 100 -38.74 31.94 9.88
N ASP A 101 -39.50 31.19 9.10
CA ASP A 101 -40.15 29.95 9.52
C ASP A 101 -39.59 28.71 8.83
N PHE A 102 -38.70 28.87 7.81
CA PHE A 102 -38.15 27.77 7.04
C PHE A 102 -36.70 28.01 6.61
N THR A 103 -35.85 27.02 6.85
CA THR A 103 -34.46 27.02 6.39
C THR A 103 -34.19 25.72 5.66
N TYR A 104 -33.63 25.83 4.46
CA TYR A 104 -33.18 24.68 3.66
C TYR A 104 -31.73 24.86 3.24
N SER A 105 -30.92 23.90 3.61
CA SER A 105 -29.50 23.81 3.20
C SER A 105 -29.18 22.38 2.80
N PHE A 106 -28.21 22.23 1.89
CA PHE A 106 -27.64 20.95 1.54
C PHE A 106 -26.13 21.04 1.45
N THR A 107 -25.46 19.94 1.71
CA THR A 107 -24.01 19.82 1.63
C THR A 107 -23.64 18.73 0.63
N LEU A 108 -22.74 19.04 -0.29
CA LEU A 108 -22.12 18.12 -1.23
C LEU A 108 -20.68 17.88 -0.80
N VAL A 109 -20.33 16.63 -0.60
CA VAL A 109 -18.96 16.22 -0.27
C VAL A 109 -18.47 15.25 -1.35
N GLY A 110 -17.27 15.49 -1.85
CA GLY A 110 -16.64 14.63 -2.85
C GLY A 110 -15.15 14.50 -2.60
N ALA A 111 -14.61 13.32 -2.81
CA ALA A 111 -13.18 13.08 -2.71
C ALA A 111 -12.69 12.14 -3.81
N THR A 112 -11.49 12.41 -4.31
CA THR A 112 -10.76 11.49 -5.18
C THR A 112 -9.47 11.07 -4.49
N ASN A 113 -9.09 9.81 -4.69
CA ASN A 113 -7.87 9.27 -4.13
C ASN A 113 -7.18 8.39 -5.18
N ASN A 114 -5.95 8.74 -5.53
CA ASN A 114 -5.11 7.97 -6.45
C ASN A 114 -3.83 7.55 -5.72
N ASN A 115 -3.87 6.38 -5.12
CA ASN A 115 -2.69 5.77 -4.50
C ASN A 115 -1.95 4.93 -5.53
N LYS A 116 -0.62 5.03 -5.54
CA LYS A 116 0.25 4.21 -6.39
C LYS A 116 1.47 3.75 -5.63
N PHE A 117 1.82 2.49 -5.83
CA PHE A 117 3.12 1.99 -5.46
C PHE A 117 4.11 2.33 -6.58
N VAL A 118 5.07 3.21 -6.29
CA VAL A 118 5.94 3.78 -7.34
C VAL A 118 7.10 2.85 -7.66
N SER A 119 7.75 2.30 -6.65
CA SER A 119 8.88 1.39 -6.84
C SER A 119 9.11 0.47 -5.65
N PHE A 120 9.64 -0.71 -5.94
CA PHE A 120 10.20 -1.67 -4.99
C PHE A 120 11.73 -1.68 -4.99
N SER A 121 12.37 -0.79 -5.72
CA SER A 121 13.80 -0.82 -5.94
C SER A 121 14.49 0.40 -5.32
N ASN A 122 15.76 0.21 -5.00
CA ASN A 122 16.72 1.26 -4.70
C ASN A 122 18.00 1.01 -5.53
N ASP A 123 19.08 1.73 -5.25
CA ASP A 123 20.32 1.61 -6.02
C ASP A 123 20.96 0.22 -5.89
N ILE A 124 20.76 -0.46 -4.77
CA ILE A 124 21.36 -1.76 -4.44
C ILE A 124 20.43 -2.91 -4.83
N TYR A 125 19.14 -2.79 -4.48
CA TYR A 125 18.15 -3.84 -4.65
C TYR A 125 17.26 -3.55 -5.86
N LYS A 126 17.49 -4.29 -6.96
CA LYS A 126 16.78 -4.13 -8.24
C LYS A 126 16.19 -5.47 -8.68
N GLY A 127 15.05 -5.40 -9.37
CA GLY A 127 14.46 -6.59 -10.01
C GLY A 127 13.18 -7.11 -9.38
N GLN A 128 12.86 -6.80 -8.14
CA GLN A 128 11.55 -7.13 -7.57
C GLN A 128 10.54 -6.08 -8.00
N LYS A 129 9.57 -6.47 -8.81
CA LYS A 129 8.54 -5.57 -9.34
C LYS A 129 7.20 -5.67 -8.63
N TYR A 130 6.99 -6.71 -7.86
CA TYR A 130 5.74 -6.93 -7.14
C TYR A 130 5.96 -7.66 -5.82
N TYR A 131 4.97 -7.53 -4.96
CA TYR A 131 4.84 -8.23 -3.69
C TYR A 131 3.43 -8.79 -3.56
N SER A 132 3.32 -10.10 -3.31
CA SER A 132 2.03 -10.77 -3.12
C SER A 132 1.63 -10.76 -1.64
N THR A 133 0.37 -10.43 -1.37
CA THR A 133 -0.17 -10.32 -0.01
C THR A 133 -1.56 -10.96 0.07
N CYS A 134 -2.13 -11.09 1.27
CA CYS A 134 -3.39 -11.76 1.52
C CYS A 134 -3.37 -13.23 1.08
N SER A 135 -2.51 -14.03 1.69
CA SER A 135 -2.45 -15.47 1.47
C SER A 135 -3.79 -16.14 1.68
N MET A 136 -4.20 -16.99 0.74
CA MET A 136 -5.39 -17.82 0.85
C MET A 136 -5.03 -19.19 1.40
N ALA A 137 -5.91 -19.75 2.22
CA ALA A 137 -5.77 -21.12 2.69
C ALA A 137 -6.02 -22.13 1.55
N ASN A 138 -5.18 -23.17 1.48
CA ASN A 138 -5.36 -24.29 0.59
C ASN A 138 -6.72 -25.01 0.88
N PRO A 139 -7.47 -25.53 -0.13
CA PRO A 139 -7.04 -25.88 -1.49
C PRO A 139 -7.37 -24.84 -2.57
N ASN A 140 -7.95 -23.72 -2.21
CA ASN A 140 -8.43 -22.73 -3.19
C ASN A 140 -7.30 -21.80 -3.62
N ASN A 141 -6.49 -22.26 -4.57
CA ASN A 141 -5.40 -21.46 -5.07
C ASN A 141 -5.86 -20.46 -6.15
N PRO A 142 -5.54 -19.14 -6.01
CA PRO A 142 -4.30 -18.65 -6.56
C PRO A 142 -3.18 -18.37 -5.54
N GLY A 143 -3.29 -18.76 -4.30
CA GLY A 143 -2.27 -18.56 -3.27
C GLY A 143 -2.34 -17.19 -2.60
N TYR A 144 -2.54 -16.12 -3.34
CA TYR A 144 -2.65 -14.75 -2.84
C TYR A 144 -3.76 -14.02 -3.56
N LEU A 145 -4.55 -13.21 -2.80
CA LEU A 145 -5.65 -12.41 -3.35
C LEU A 145 -5.21 -11.06 -3.86
N GLN A 146 -4.13 -10.51 -3.33
CA GLN A 146 -3.68 -9.18 -3.67
C GLN A 146 -2.22 -9.21 -4.10
N ARG A 147 -1.91 -8.33 -5.03
CA ARG A 147 -0.57 -8.09 -5.52
C ARG A 147 -0.31 -6.59 -5.55
N ILE A 148 0.73 -6.19 -4.85
CA ILE A 148 1.24 -4.82 -4.90
C ILE A 148 2.31 -4.81 -5.98
N GLU A 149 2.09 -4.04 -7.04
CA GLU A 149 2.95 -3.98 -8.22
C GLU A 149 3.39 -2.54 -8.50
N GLU A 150 4.61 -2.39 -9.05
CA GLU A 150 5.14 -1.09 -9.43
C GLU A 150 4.27 -0.40 -10.46
N GLY A 151 3.94 0.86 -10.21
CA GLY A 151 3.09 1.68 -11.08
C GLY A 151 1.60 1.46 -10.88
N GLU A 152 1.18 0.43 -10.14
CA GLU A 152 -0.21 0.09 -9.93
C GLU A 152 -0.76 0.65 -8.60
N ARG A 153 -2.08 0.61 -8.47
CA ARG A 153 -2.78 0.97 -7.23
C ARG A 153 -2.58 -0.10 -6.17
N ILE A 154 -2.44 0.32 -4.92
CA ILE A 154 -2.47 -0.60 -3.79
C ILE A 154 -3.90 -1.05 -3.55
N GLY A 155 -4.06 -2.35 -3.27
CA GLY A 155 -5.36 -2.96 -3.02
C GLY A 155 -6.03 -3.57 -4.24
N ASN A 156 -5.32 -3.63 -5.38
CA ASN A 156 -5.79 -4.38 -6.54
C ASN A 156 -5.87 -5.86 -6.21
N TYR A 157 -7.00 -6.48 -6.58
CA TYR A 157 -7.15 -7.92 -6.53
C TYR A 157 -6.39 -8.57 -7.68
N PHE A 158 -5.68 -9.64 -7.38
CA PHE A 158 -4.98 -10.48 -8.33
C PHE A 158 -5.56 -11.88 -8.24
N THR A 159 -6.50 -12.19 -9.12
CA THR A 159 -7.22 -13.47 -9.11
C THR A 159 -7.53 -13.92 -10.53
N TYR A 160 -7.84 -15.19 -10.67
CA TYR A 160 -8.30 -15.75 -11.95
C TYR A 160 -9.63 -15.13 -12.36
N ARG A 161 -9.73 -14.78 -13.62
CA ARG A 161 -10.97 -14.35 -14.24
C ARG A 161 -11.63 -15.53 -14.93
N TYR A 162 -12.85 -15.85 -14.52
CA TYR A 162 -13.60 -16.89 -15.21
C TYR A 162 -13.81 -16.54 -16.68
N ALA A 163 -13.26 -17.35 -17.58
CA ALA A 163 -13.31 -17.15 -19.04
C ALA A 163 -14.36 -18.03 -19.72
N GLY A 164 -15.06 -18.89 -18.98
CA GLY A 164 -16.09 -19.77 -19.50
C GLY A 164 -15.79 -21.24 -19.25
N VAL A 165 -16.50 -22.08 -19.97
CA VAL A 165 -16.33 -23.53 -19.96
C VAL A 165 -15.97 -23.96 -21.38
N ASP A 166 -14.98 -24.78 -21.53
CA ASP A 166 -14.60 -25.32 -22.83
C ASP A 166 -15.63 -26.32 -23.37
N LYS A 167 -15.45 -26.81 -24.61
CA LYS A 167 -16.36 -27.79 -25.25
C LYS A 167 -16.41 -29.14 -24.53
N LYS A 168 -15.49 -29.42 -23.62
CA LYS A 168 -15.43 -30.65 -22.81
C LYS A 168 -16.01 -30.46 -21.42
N GLY A 169 -16.42 -29.25 -21.06
CA GLY A 169 -16.97 -28.91 -19.76
C GLY A 169 -15.91 -28.54 -18.71
N ASP A 170 -14.65 -28.41 -19.10
CA ASP A 170 -13.59 -27.95 -18.21
C ASP A 170 -13.59 -26.44 -18.10
N ARG A 171 -13.28 -25.94 -16.89
CA ARG A 171 -13.17 -24.49 -16.65
C ARG A 171 -11.91 -23.96 -17.36
N SER A 172 -12.09 -22.95 -18.19
CA SER A 172 -10.97 -22.18 -18.74
C SER A 172 -10.65 -21.01 -17.80
N GLU A 173 -9.37 -20.85 -17.48
CA GLU A 173 -8.81 -19.82 -16.61
C GLU A 173 -8.04 -18.78 -17.43
#